data_9c8562692a99a81c80955245a3648f48
#
_entry.id   9c8562692a99a81c80955245a3648f48
#
_cell.length_a   1.000
_cell.length_b   1.000
_cell.length_c   1.000
_cell.angle_alpha   90.00
_cell.angle_beta   90.00
_cell.angle_gamma   90.00
#
_symmetry.space_group_name_H-M   'P 1'
#
loop_
_entity.id
_entity.type
_entity.pdbx_description
1 polymer ?
#
loop_
_entity_poly.entity_id
_entity_poly.type
_entity_poly.pdbx_seq_one_letter_code
_entity_poly.pdbx_strand_id
1 'polypeptide(L)'
;MPIIGHKKIKIVVSIALINDADEILLSKRPKNKHLGGFWEFPGGKVETNEVPEIALIREIKEELDININNKCIAPLSFSEFSYKEFQLLLLLYVCRRWEGEPKSMENNEIIWVKPNKLRKYKMPPADDALIFCIQDLFS
;
A
#
# COMPACT_ATOMS: atom_id res chain seq x y z
N MET A 1 -17.12 -13.14 -0.43
CA MET A 1 -15.83 -13.06 -1.10
C MET A 1 -15.85 -13.77 -2.45
N PRO A 2 -15.37 -13.12 -3.51
CA PRO A 2 -15.21 -13.80 -4.79
C PRO A 2 -14.22 -14.97 -4.66
N ILE A 3 -14.34 -15.94 -5.56
CA ILE A 3 -13.52 -17.15 -5.56
C ILE A 3 -13.00 -17.38 -6.96
N ILE A 4 -11.71 -17.74 -7.07
CA ILE A 4 -11.11 -18.22 -8.31
C ILE A 4 -10.68 -19.67 -8.07
N GLY A 5 -11.30 -20.61 -8.79
CA GLY A 5 -11.13 -22.03 -8.50
C GLY A 5 -11.61 -22.31 -7.09
N HIS A 6 -10.71 -22.76 -6.21
CA HIS A 6 -11.01 -23.02 -4.81
C HIS A 6 -10.43 -21.98 -3.87
N LYS A 7 -9.89 -20.87 -4.41
CA LYS A 7 -9.25 -19.82 -3.61
C LYS A 7 -10.15 -18.61 -3.45
N LYS A 8 -10.16 -18.06 -2.24
CA LYS A 8 -10.79 -16.77 -1.97
C LYS A 8 -9.88 -15.66 -2.50
N ILE A 9 -10.50 -14.59 -2.97
CA ILE A 9 -9.77 -13.39 -3.37
C ILE A 9 -9.76 -12.43 -2.19
N LYS A 10 -8.57 -12.03 -1.76
CA LYS A 10 -8.39 -10.96 -0.77
C LYS A 10 -8.06 -9.67 -1.50
N ILE A 11 -8.88 -8.66 -1.28
CA ILE A 11 -8.65 -7.34 -1.86
C ILE A 11 -7.99 -6.46 -0.81
N VAL A 12 -6.81 -5.94 -1.15
CA VAL A 12 -6.03 -5.04 -0.30
C VAL A 12 -5.85 -3.74 -1.06
N VAL A 13 -5.98 -2.62 -0.36
CA VAL A 13 -5.71 -1.29 -0.90
C VAL A 13 -4.42 -0.77 -0.30
N SER A 14 -3.64 -0.06 -1.10
CA SER A 14 -2.40 0.55 -0.66
C SER A 14 -2.20 1.90 -1.34
N ILE A 15 -1.26 2.67 -0.82
CA ILE A 15 -1.06 4.04 -1.26
C ILE A 15 0.43 4.33 -1.50
N ALA A 16 0.70 5.04 -2.58
CA ALA A 16 1.98 5.70 -2.79
C ALA A 16 1.80 7.16 -2.38
N LEU A 17 2.16 7.48 -1.13
CA LEU A 17 2.22 8.86 -0.68
C LEU A 17 3.49 9.48 -1.24
N ILE A 18 3.35 10.59 -1.95
CA ILE A 18 4.48 11.28 -2.57
C ILE A 18 4.59 12.67 -1.95
N ASN A 19 5.72 12.94 -1.29
CA ASN A 19 5.95 14.23 -0.66
C ASN A 19 6.54 15.25 -1.65
N ASP A 20 6.78 16.48 -1.17
CA ASP A 20 7.30 17.56 -2.02
C ASP A 20 8.72 17.31 -2.51
N ALA A 21 9.45 16.40 -1.91
CA ALA A 21 10.78 15.98 -2.33
C ALA A 21 10.75 14.80 -3.31
N ASP A 22 9.56 14.42 -3.81
CA ASP A 22 9.35 13.28 -4.69
C ASP A 22 9.80 11.97 -4.07
N GLU A 23 9.58 11.82 -2.77
CA GLU A 23 9.86 10.57 -2.06
C GLU A 23 8.56 9.83 -1.77
N ILE A 24 8.64 8.52 -1.74
CA ILE A 24 7.51 7.62 -1.48
C ILE A 24 7.64 7.04 -0.08
N LEU A 25 6.55 7.02 0.68
CA LEU A 25 6.53 6.45 2.02
C LEU A 25 6.39 4.93 1.96
N LEU A 26 7.30 4.24 2.64
CA LEU A 26 7.21 2.80 2.86
C LEU A 26 7.08 2.52 4.35
N SER A 27 6.37 1.45 4.69
CA SER A 27 6.28 0.96 6.06
C SER A 27 6.80 -0.46 6.14
N LYS A 28 7.40 -0.81 7.28
CA LYS A 28 7.96 -2.14 7.48
C LYS A 28 6.91 -3.02 8.14
N ARG A 29 6.69 -4.22 7.59
CA ARG A 29 5.75 -5.17 8.18
C ARG A 29 6.27 -5.66 9.52
N PRO A 30 5.40 -5.78 10.54
CA PRO A 30 5.81 -6.31 11.84
C PRO A 30 6.41 -7.72 11.70
N LYS A 31 7.43 -8.03 12.50
CA LYS A 31 8.16 -9.30 12.41
C LYS A 31 7.28 -10.52 12.68
N ASN A 32 6.21 -10.38 13.44
CA ASN A 32 5.32 -11.47 13.79
C ASN A 32 4.23 -11.76 12.75
N LYS A 33 4.21 -11.03 11.65
CA LYS A 33 3.23 -11.24 10.58
C LYS A 33 3.86 -11.96 9.39
N HIS A 34 3.00 -12.48 8.50
CA HIS A 34 3.42 -13.06 7.22
C HIS A 34 4.30 -12.05 6.48
N LEU A 35 5.46 -12.48 6.00
CA LEU A 35 6.46 -11.62 5.37
C LEU A 35 6.93 -10.49 6.29
N GLY A 36 7.05 -10.76 7.58
CA GLY A 36 7.53 -9.80 8.56
C GLY A 36 8.94 -9.30 8.23
N GLY A 37 9.16 -8.01 8.45
CA GLY A 37 10.44 -7.37 8.12
C GLY A 37 10.53 -6.89 6.68
N PHE A 38 9.61 -7.28 5.79
CA PHE A 38 9.54 -6.74 4.44
C PHE A 38 8.94 -5.34 4.48
N TRP A 39 9.29 -4.53 3.49
CA TRP A 39 8.74 -3.19 3.33
C TRP A 39 7.55 -3.21 2.37
N GLU A 40 6.59 -2.34 2.59
CA GLU A 40 5.38 -2.31 1.76
C GLU A 40 4.83 -0.89 1.65
N PHE A 41 3.96 -0.69 0.66
CA PHE A 41 3.17 0.52 0.60
C PHE A 41 2.10 0.45 1.70
N PRO A 42 1.88 1.52 2.48
CA PRO A 42 0.87 1.50 3.53
C PRO A 42 -0.52 1.20 2.98
N GLY A 43 -1.33 0.52 3.74
CA GLY A 43 -2.68 0.14 3.37
C GLY A 43 -3.21 -1.01 4.19
N GLY A 44 -4.24 -1.66 3.69
CA GLY A 44 -4.83 -2.79 4.38
C GLY A 44 -5.99 -3.40 3.64
N LYS A 45 -6.70 -4.29 4.31
CA LYS A 45 -7.81 -5.04 3.70
C LYS A 45 -9.04 -4.18 3.49
N VAL A 46 -9.72 -4.41 2.37
CA VAL A 46 -11.07 -3.91 2.15
C VAL A 46 -12.03 -4.83 2.90
N GLU A 47 -12.82 -4.25 3.80
CA GLU A 47 -13.77 -5.01 4.59
C GLU A 47 -15.08 -5.25 3.82
N THR A 48 -15.88 -6.19 4.33
CA THR A 48 -17.18 -6.52 3.73
C THR A 48 -18.04 -5.27 3.64
N ASN A 49 -18.65 -5.04 2.48
CA ASN A 49 -19.51 -3.88 2.20
C ASN A 49 -18.79 -2.52 2.24
N GLU A 50 -17.46 -2.54 2.18
CA GLU A 50 -16.66 -1.32 2.13
C GLU A 50 -16.13 -1.13 0.71
N VAL A 51 -16.21 0.10 0.17
CA VAL A 51 -15.60 0.41 -1.11
C VAL A 51 -14.09 0.66 -0.94
N PRO A 52 -13.27 0.36 -1.96
CA PRO A 52 -11.82 0.45 -1.82
C PRO A 52 -11.29 1.80 -1.37
N GLU A 53 -11.81 2.91 -1.88
CA GLU A 53 -11.34 4.25 -1.47
C GLU A 53 -11.62 4.55 0.00
N ILE A 54 -12.77 4.12 0.50
CA ILE A 54 -13.12 4.28 1.91
C ILE A 54 -12.20 3.43 2.78
N ALA A 55 -11.92 2.20 2.34
CA ALA A 55 -10.98 1.32 3.05
C ALA A 55 -9.60 1.95 3.13
N LEU A 56 -9.14 2.55 2.03
CA LEU A 56 -7.83 3.19 1.97
C LEU A 56 -7.73 4.36 2.97
N ILE A 57 -8.72 5.25 2.94
CA ILE A 57 -8.74 6.41 3.84
C ILE A 57 -8.75 5.95 5.30
N ARG A 58 -9.53 4.93 5.61
CA ARG A 58 -9.62 4.35 6.95
C ARG A 58 -8.28 3.74 7.39
N GLU A 59 -7.70 2.88 6.55
CA GLU A 59 -6.44 2.21 6.86
C GLU A 59 -5.29 3.20 7.07
N ILE A 60 -5.21 4.22 6.22
CA ILE A 60 -4.15 5.21 6.33
C ILE A 60 -4.32 6.08 7.58
N LYS A 61 -5.54 6.38 7.97
CA LYS A 61 -5.81 7.07 9.22
C LYS A 61 -5.35 6.21 10.41
N GLU A 62 -5.66 4.93 10.39
CA GLU A 62 -5.28 4.00 11.46
C GLU A 62 -3.76 3.82 11.55
N GLU A 63 -3.08 3.65 10.42
CA GLU A 63 -1.65 3.34 10.38
C GLU A 63 -0.75 4.55 10.54
N LEU A 64 -1.11 5.69 9.97
CA LEU A 64 -0.23 6.85 9.83
C LEU A 64 -0.77 8.12 10.50
N ASP A 65 -1.99 8.09 10.98
CA ASP A 65 -2.67 9.24 11.62
C ASP A 65 -2.72 10.49 10.72
N ILE A 66 -2.96 10.29 9.45
CA ILE A 66 -3.18 11.39 8.49
C ILE A 66 -4.58 11.29 7.90
N ASN A 67 -5.11 12.42 7.47
CA ASN A 67 -6.42 12.49 6.84
C ASN A 67 -6.26 12.75 5.34
N ILE A 68 -6.91 11.91 4.55
CA ILE A 68 -6.87 12.00 3.09
C ILE A 68 -8.27 12.27 2.57
N ASN A 69 -8.40 13.28 1.72
CA ASN A 69 -9.65 13.55 1.02
C ASN A 69 -9.72 12.63 -0.20
N ASN A 70 -10.90 12.05 -0.46
CA ASN A 70 -11.09 11.15 -1.58
C ASN A 70 -10.80 11.80 -2.95
N LYS A 71 -10.87 13.13 -3.02
CA LYS A 71 -10.54 13.86 -4.26
C LYS A 71 -9.03 13.97 -4.50
N CYS A 72 -8.22 13.63 -3.51
CA CYS A 72 -6.77 13.70 -3.60
C CYS A 72 -6.11 12.36 -3.88
N ILE A 73 -6.88 11.28 -4.03
CA ILE A 73 -6.36 9.96 -4.40
C ILE A 73 -6.78 9.61 -5.81
N ALA A 74 -5.87 8.96 -6.53
CA ALA A 74 -6.15 8.48 -7.88
C ALA A 74 -5.68 7.03 -7.99
N PRO A 75 -6.46 6.16 -8.66
CA PRO A 75 -6.00 4.82 -8.96
C PRO A 75 -4.74 4.88 -9.83
N LEU A 76 -3.72 4.12 -9.49
CA LEU A 76 -2.49 4.06 -10.26
C LEU A 76 -2.37 2.75 -11.01
N SER A 77 -2.44 1.64 -10.29
CA SER A 77 -2.28 0.32 -10.88
C SER A 77 -2.79 -0.74 -9.92
N PHE A 78 -2.69 -1.98 -10.32
CA PHE A 78 -2.97 -3.11 -9.44
C PHE A 78 -2.00 -4.24 -9.77
N SER A 79 -1.86 -5.15 -8.82
CA SER A 79 -1.11 -6.38 -9.01
C SER A 79 -1.84 -7.52 -8.33
N GLU A 80 -1.45 -8.74 -8.66
CA GLU A 80 -2.02 -9.91 -8.04
C GLU A 80 -0.94 -10.93 -7.75
N PHE A 81 -1.17 -11.76 -6.75
CA PHE A 81 -0.26 -12.83 -6.43
C PHE A 81 -1.02 -14.01 -5.83
N SER A 82 -0.70 -15.20 -6.29
CA SER A 82 -1.31 -16.43 -5.79
C SER A 82 -0.52 -16.98 -4.62
N TYR A 83 -1.10 -16.93 -3.43
CA TYR A 83 -0.63 -17.69 -2.29
C TYR A 83 -1.34 -19.04 -2.27
N LYS A 84 -0.84 -19.98 -1.48
CA LYS A 84 -1.43 -21.32 -1.43
C LYS A 84 -2.92 -21.29 -1.08
N GLU A 85 -3.31 -20.44 -0.14
CA GLU A 85 -4.66 -20.42 0.41
C GLU A 85 -5.56 -19.32 -0.12
N PHE A 86 -4.99 -18.32 -0.79
CA PHE A 86 -5.77 -17.19 -1.30
C PHE A 86 -5.10 -16.53 -2.47
N GLN A 87 -5.92 -15.82 -3.26
CA GLN A 87 -5.46 -14.97 -4.34
C GLN A 87 -5.48 -13.52 -3.82
N LEU A 88 -4.33 -12.86 -3.84
CA LEU A 88 -4.22 -11.46 -3.44
C LEU A 88 -4.47 -10.57 -4.65
N LEU A 89 -5.32 -9.56 -4.49
CA LEU A 89 -5.49 -8.47 -5.44
C LEU A 89 -5.14 -7.19 -4.70
N LEU A 90 -4.04 -6.56 -5.10
CA LEU A 90 -3.52 -5.35 -4.47
C LEU A 90 -3.80 -4.14 -5.37
N LEU A 91 -4.59 -3.21 -4.87
CA LEU A 91 -4.95 -1.98 -5.58
C LEU A 91 -4.08 -0.84 -5.05
N LEU A 92 -3.29 -0.23 -5.91
CA LEU A 92 -2.40 0.86 -5.54
C LEU A 92 -2.96 2.20 -6.01
N TYR A 93 -3.09 3.11 -5.07
CA TYR A 93 -3.49 4.50 -5.32
C TYR A 93 -2.29 5.43 -5.11
N VAL A 94 -2.36 6.60 -5.69
CA VAL A 94 -1.34 7.65 -5.52
C VAL A 94 -1.98 8.86 -4.87
N CYS A 95 -1.23 9.53 -3.97
CA CYS A 95 -1.70 10.71 -3.26
C CYS A 95 -0.53 11.65 -2.99
N ARG A 96 -0.72 12.93 -3.32
CA ARG A 96 0.30 13.97 -3.12
C ARG A 96 -0.12 15.01 -2.08
N ARG A 97 -1.35 14.94 -1.58
CA ARG A 97 -1.90 15.91 -0.62
C ARG A 97 -2.68 15.22 0.48
N TRP A 98 -2.34 15.54 1.71
CA TRP A 98 -3.01 15.03 2.90
C TRP A 98 -2.86 16.01 4.04
N GLU A 99 -3.62 15.82 5.12
CA GLU A 99 -3.52 16.60 6.34
C GLU A 99 -2.83 15.81 7.43
N GLY A 100 -1.88 16.43 8.10
CA GLY A 100 -1.12 15.81 9.18
C GLY A 100 0.25 15.36 8.73
N GLU A 101 1.07 15.00 9.71
CA GLU A 101 2.40 14.45 9.46
C GLU A 101 2.35 12.93 9.64
N PRO A 102 2.70 12.15 8.61
CA PRO A 102 2.68 10.69 8.76
C PRO A 102 3.57 10.22 9.89
N LYS A 103 3.03 9.37 10.75
CA LYS A 103 3.76 8.74 11.83
C LYS A 103 3.24 7.33 12.03
N SER A 104 4.12 6.43 12.43
CA SER A 104 3.74 5.05 12.66
C SER A 104 2.89 4.94 13.92
N MET A 105 1.65 4.47 13.77
CA MET A 105 0.75 4.23 14.89
C MET A 105 0.82 2.78 15.39
N GLU A 106 1.59 1.93 14.70
CA GLU A 106 1.67 0.50 14.99
C GLU A 106 3.08 0.08 15.41
N ASN A 107 3.92 1.03 15.85
CA ASN A 107 5.29 0.81 16.35
C ASN A 107 6.22 0.12 15.35
N ASN A 108 5.97 0.26 14.06
CA ASN A 108 6.86 -0.22 13.01
C ASN A 108 7.58 0.97 12.38
N GLU A 109 8.64 0.67 11.63
CA GLU A 109 9.39 1.72 10.94
C GLU A 109 8.62 2.24 9.72
N ILE A 110 8.73 3.54 9.46
CA ILE A 110 8.32 4.16 8.22
C ILE A 110 9.49 4.97 7.67
N ILE A 111 9.65 5.00 6.36
CA ILE A 111 10.74 5.74 5.71
C ILE A 111 10.24 6.40 4.43
N TRP A 112 10.89 7.49 4.06
CA TRP A 112 10.69 8.13 2.77
C TRP A 112 11.82 7.72 1.83
N VAL A 113 11.47 7.27 0.63
CA VAL A 113 12.42 6.67 -0.31
C VAL A 113 12.27 7.31 -1.68
N LYS A 114 13.39 7.67 -2.30
CA LYS A 114 13.38 8.15 -3.69
C LYS A 114 12.89 7.03 -4.62
N PRO A 115 12.17 7.36 -5.70
CA PRO A 115 11.67 6.35 -6.63
C PRO A 115 12.76 5.41 -7.15
N ASN A 116 13.93 5.95 -7.50
CA ASN A 116 15.03 5.15 -8.03
C ASN A 116 15.75 4.28 -6.99
N LYS A 117 15.35 4.40 -5.72
CA LYS A 117 15.90 3.60 -4.61
C LYS A 117 14.94 2.52 -4.11
N LEU A 118 13.72 2.47 -4.64
CA LEU A 118 12.70 1.54 -4.15
C LEU A 118 13.15 0.08 -4.19
N ARG A 119 13.91 -0.32 -5.23
CA ARG A 119 14.35 -1.71 -5.35
C ARG A 119 15.40 -2.15 -4.34
N LYS A 120 15.91 -1.23 -3.54
CA LYS A 120 16.82 -1.57 -2.43
C LYS A 120 16.08 -2.17 -1.23
N TYR A 121 14.76 -2.04 -1.21
CA TYR A 121 13.93 -2.49 -0.10
C TYR A 121 13.19 -3.74 -0.51
N LYS A 122 13.33 -4.79 0.30
CA LYS A 122 12.68 -6.07 0.02
C LYS A 122 11.19 -5.96 0.30
N MET A 123 10.38 -6.26 -0.70
CA MET A 123 8.93 -6.15 -0.65
C MET A 123 8.23 -7.46 -0.91
N PRO A 124 7.00 -7.65 -0.38
CA PRO A 124 6.16 -8.78 -0.80
C PRO A 124 5.98 -8.76 -2.32
N PRO A 125 5.75 -9.93 -2.95
CA PRO A 125 5.68 -10.01 -4.42
C PRO A 125 4.71 -9.04 -5.09
N ALA A 126 3.51 -8.85 -4.51
CA ALA A 126 2.52 -7.96 -5.10
C ALA A 126 2.95 -6.49 -5.04
N ASP A 127 3.58 -6.06 -3.93
CA ASP A 127 4.13 -4.71 -3.81
C ASP A 127 5.29 -4.52 -4.77
N ASP A 128 6.20 -5.49 -4.84
CA ASP A 128 7.37 -5.43 -5.72
C ASP A 128 6.97 -5.24 -7.18
N ALA A 129 5.91 -5.91 -7.62
CA ALA A 129 5.41 -5.81 -8.98
C ALA A 129 4.93 -4.38 -9.33
N LEU A 130 4.62 -3.55 -8.33
CA LEU A 130 4.12 -2.19 -8.54
C LEU A 130 5.21 -1.12 -8.55
N ILE A 131 6.46 -1.48 -8.22
CA ILE A 131 7.58 -0.51 -8.20
C ILE A 131 7.76 0.15 -9.56
N PHE A 132 7.66 -0.63 -10.63
CA PHE A 132 7.86 -0.12 -11.98
C PHE A 132 6.89 1.01 -12.31
N CYS A 133 5.61 0.86 -11.98
CA CYS A 133 4.62 1.90 -12.30
C CYS A 133 4.85 3.19 -11.51
N ILE A 134 5.38 3.08 -10.29
CA ILE A 134 5.75 4.26 -9.51
C ILE A 134 6.96 4.94 -10.13
N GLN A 135 7.99 4.18 -10.48
CA GLN A 135 9.19 4.75 -11.12
C GLN A 135 8.85 5.45 -12.44
N ASP A 136 7.90 4.88 -13.18
CA ASP A 136 7.44 5.44 -14.45
C ASP A 136 6.80 6.82 -14.30
N LEU A 137 6.18 7.12 -13.14
CA LEU A 137 5.62 8.44 -12.87
C LEU A 137 6.69 9.55 -12.88
N PHE A 138 7.94 9.21 -12.65
CA PHE A 138 9.04 10.16 -12.50
C PHE A 138 10.03 10.12 -13.66
N SER A 139 9.74 9.34 -14.67
CA SER A 139 10.62 9.22 -15.83
C SER A 139 10.32 10.26 -16.92
#